data_2f66da60661e244bae76a5e7fa68f8cb
#
_entry.id   2f66da60661e244bae76a5e7fa68f8cb
#
_cell.length_a   1.000
_cell.length_b   1.000
_cell.length_c   1.000
_cell.angle_alpha   90.00
_cell.angle_beta   90.00
_cell.angle_gamma   90.00
#
_symmetry.space_group_name_H-M   'P 1'
#
loop_
_entity.id
_entity.type
_entity.pdbx_description
1 polymer ?
#
loop_
_entity_poly.entity_id
_entity_poly.type
_entity_poly.pdbx_seq_one_letter_code
_entity_poly.pdbx_strand_id
1 'polypeptide(L)'
;MGLCSHVSYGQAYQPPLQIIMSDLDQPTAKVLFRVPTSDGSAEVETLWAFDLGHDQYKLANSPFYAYSVSWEDVIHAPFDKDEGFPTFQRVISKSGNRTIRISFTPPVNSGNESDYLLQGLVALGCSYEGANNQYMSINIPPHVELEAVRIYLIEQNATWEHADPSYAELFPEDK
;
A
#
# COMPACT_ATOMS: atom_id res chain seq x y z
N MET A 1 -13.98 -4.32 -72.87
CA MET A 1 -13.25 -5.22 -71.96
C MET A 1 -12.44 -4.33 -71.01
N GLY A 2 -12.93 -4.04 -69.85
CA GLY A 2 -12.28 -3.21 -68.86
C GLY A 2 -12.41 -3.88 -67.48
N LEU A 3 -11.29 -4.33 -66.96
CA LEU A 3 -11.21 -4.91 -65.62
C LEU A 3 -11.18 -3.79 -64.59
N CYS A 4 -12.24 -3.73 -63.75
CA CYS A 4 -12.26 -2.89 -62.56
C CYS A 4 -11.49 -3.60 -61.46
N SER A 5 -10.34 -3.05 -61.05
CA SER A 5 -9.59 -3.45 -59.88
C SER A 5 -10.24 -2.84 -58.63
N HIS A 6 -10.72 -3.70 -57.70
CA HIS A 6 -11.15 -3.32 -56.39
C HIS A 6 -9.95 -2.98 -55.53
N VAL A 7 -9.87 -1.74 -55.07
CA VAL A 7 -8.93 -1.30 -54.07
C VAL A 7 -9.58 -1.58 -52.70
N SER A 8 -9.00 -2.54 -51.96
CA SER A 8 -9.37 -2.84 -50.58
C SER A 8 -8.76 -1.74 -49.68
N TYR A 9 -9.62 -0.97 -49.03
CA TYR A 9 -9.19 -0.05 -47.98
C TYR A 9 -8.84 -0.83 -46.73
N GLY A 10 -7.55 -0.84 -46.38
CA GLY A 10 -7.08 -1.37 -45.12
C GLY A 10 -7.70 -0.65 -43.92
N GLN A 11 -8.30 -1.39 -43.00
CA GLN A 11 -8.73 -0.87 -41.71
C GLN A 11 -7.51 -0.30 -40.98
N ALA A 12 -7.58 0.98 -40.66
CA ALA A 12 -6.59 1.62 -39.80
C ALA A 12 -6.67 1.01 -38.41
N TYR A 13 -5.56 0.48 -37.92
CA TYR A 13 -5.40 0.04 -36.54
C TYR A 13 -5.64 1.25 -35.63
N GLN A 14 -6.72 1.21 -34.85
CA GLN A 14 -6.94 2.12 -33.75
C GLN A 14 -6.32 1.49 -32.51
N PRO A 15 -5.28 2.10 -31.89
CA PRO A 15 -4.77 1.64 -30.63
C PRO A 15 -5.88 1.74 -29.57
N PRO A 16 -5.90 0.83 -28.57
CA PRO A 16 -6.88 0.92 -27.49
C PRO A 16 -6.76 2.29 -26.82
N LEU A 17 -7.92 2.88 -26.51
CA LEU A 17 -8.00 4.12 -25.76
C LEU A 17 -7.14 4.01 -24.51
N GLN A 18 -5.98 4.68 -24.51
CA GLN A 18 -5.26 4.95 -23.28
C GLN A 18 -6.21 5.75 -22.39
N ILE A 19 -6.65 5.16 -21.29
CA ILE A 19 -7.33 5.87 -20.23
C ILE A 19 -6.31 6.88 -19.73
N ILE A 20 -6.45 8.13 -20.14
CA ILE A 20 -5.72 9.24 -19.55
C ILE A 20 -6.33 9.38 -18.15
N MET A 21 -5.67 8.79 -17.16
CA MET A 21 -5.95 9.10 -15.75
C MET A 21 -5.77 10.61 -15.63
N SER A 22 -6.82 11.30 -15.24
CA SER A 22 -6.77 12.76 -15.06
C SER A 22 -5.74 13.07 -13.97
N ASP A 23 -5.06 14.20 -14.04
CA ASP A 23 -4.11 14.67 -13.00
C ASP A 23 -4.77 14.75 -11.61
N LEU A 24 -6.11 14.69 -11.54
CA LEU A 24 -6.89 14.65 -10.30
C LEU A 24 -6.82 13.31 -9.55
N ASP A 25 -6.33 12.24 -10.19
CA ASP A 25 -6.23 10.90 -9.59
C ASP A 25 -4.82 10.59 -9.03
N GLN A 26 -3.91 11.56 -9.10
CA GLN A 26 -2.56 11.40 -8.55
C GLN A 26 -2.45 12.08 -7.17
N PRO A 27 -1.85 11.40 -6.18
CA PRO A 27 -1.61 12.02 -4.88
C PRO A 27 -0.63 13.18 -5.03
N THR A 28 -0.96 14.34 -4.47
CA THR A 28 -0.18 15.58 -4.62
C THR A 28 0.52 16.02 -3.33
N ALA A 29 0.20 15.40 -2.21
CA ALA A 29 0.76 15.70 -0.91
C ALA A 29 1.64 14.57 -0.39
N LYS A 30 2.58 14.91 0.49
CA LYS A 30 3.29 13.96 1.35
C LYS A 30 3.00 14.32 2.80
N VAL A 31 2.68 13.32 3.60
CA VAL A 31 2.47 13.46 5.04
C VAL A 31 3.60 12.77 5.77
N LEU A 32 4.20 13.44 6.75
CA LEU A 32 5.28 12.93 7.57
C LEU A 32 4.71 12.21 8.80
N PHE A 33 5.27 11.03 9.08
CA PHE A 33 5.02 10.23 10.27
C PHE A 33 6.30 10.11 11.08
N ARG A 34 6.21 10.37 12.40
CA ARG A 34 7.30 10.08 13.33
C ARG A 34 7.10 8.68 13.89
N VAL A 35 8.05 7.80 13.60
CA VAL A 35 8.02 6.39 14.01
C VAL A 35 8.97 6.23 15.19
N PRO A 36 8.47 5.95 16.41
CA PRO A 36 9.32 5.72 17.57
C PRO A 36 10.23 4.51 17.35
N THR A 37 11.48 4.66 17.69
CA THR A 37 12.47 3.58 17.67
C THR A 37 12.74 3.05 19.08
N SER A 38 13.31 1.86 19.20
CA SER A 38 13.53 1.20 20.49
C SER A 38 14.53 1.92 21.41
N ASP A 39 15.38 2.80 20.86
CA ASP A 39 16.35 3.61 21.61
C ASP A 39 15.77 4.95 22.11
N GLY A 40 14.48 5.21 21.86
CA GLY A 40 13.78 6.43 22.24
C GLY A 40 13.96 7.58 21.27
N SER A 41 14.65 7.39 20.15
CA SER A 41 14.66 8.32 19.02
C SER A 41 13.39 8.17 18.17
N ALA A 42 13.26 8.96 17.11
CA ALA A 42 12.21 8.79 16.12
C ALA A 42 12.83 8.81 14.72
N GLU A 43 12.49 7.83 13.92
CA GLU A 43 12.68 7.88 12.48
C GLU A 43 11.49 8.55 11.82
N VAL A 44 11.64 8.95 10.57
CA VAL A 44 10.57 9.57 9.81
C VAL A 44 10.24 8.76 8.56
N GLU A 45 8.95 8.60 8.32
CA GLU A 45 8.42 8.07 7.08
C GLU A 45 7.54 9.14 6.43
N THR A 46 7.57 9.25 5.10
CA THR A 46 6.62 10.10 4.37
C THR A 46 5.74 9.26 3.46
N LEU A 47 4.43 9.41 3.61
CA LEU A 47 3.43 8.74 2.78
C LEU A 47 2.82 9.71 1.78
N TRP A 48 2.55 9.23 0.57
CA TRP A 48 1.75 9.95 -0.39
C TRP A 48 0.30 10.03 0.06
N ALA A 49 -0.35 11.16 -0.21
CA ALA A 49 -1.73 11.38 0.19
C ALA A 49 -2.47 12.33 -0.77
N PHE A 50 -3.79 12.20 -0.78
CA PHE A 50 -4.69 13.17 -1.38
C PHE A 50 -5.06 14.22 -0.33
N ASP A 51 -4.84 15.48 -0.64
CA ASP A 51 -5.26 16.60 0.21
C ASP A 51 -6.78 16.78 0.10
N LEU A 52 -7.47 16.66 1.23
CA LEU A 52 -8.92 16.83 1.33
C LEU A 52 -9.30 18.23 1.87
N GLY A 53 -8.31 19.08 2.14
CA GLY A 53 -8.48 20.36 2.80
C GLY A 53 -8.61 20.24 4.32
N HIS A 54 -8.51 21.37 5.04
CA HIS A 54 -8.66 21.47 6.50
C HIS A 54 -7.70 20.51 7.26
N ASP A 55 -6.46 20.42 6.80
CA ASP A 55 -5.42 19.53 7.35
C ASP A 55 -5.82 18.03 7.35
N GLN A 56 -6.71 17.62 6.46
CA GLN A 56 -7.14 16.24 6.29
C GLN A 56 -6.55 15.65 5.02
N TYR A 57 -6.08 14.42 5.12
CA TYR A 57 -5.43 13.72 4.02
C TYR A 57 -5.90 12.27 3.95
N LYS A 58 -6.14 11.76 2.73
CA LYS A 58 -6.38 10.34 2.48
C LYS A 58 -5.09 9.70 2.01
N LEU A 59 -4.59 8.69 2.72
CA LEU A 59 -3.36 7.98 2.39
C LEU A 59 -3.48 7.28 1.03
N ALA A 60 -2.45 7.40 0.21
CA ALA A 60 -2.42 6.87 -1.16
C ALA A 60 -1.43 5.71 -1.35
N ASN A 61 -0.73 5.32 -0.29
CA ASN A 61 0.13 4.12 -0.26
C ASN A 61 0.14 3.48 1.14
N SER A 62 0.59 2.24 1.21
CA SER A 62 0.70 1.49 2.46
C SER A 62 1.92 1.95 3.28
N PRO A 63 1.82 2.06 4.62
CA PRO A 63 2.95 2.43 5.47
C PRO A 63 3.97 1.29 5.58
N PHE A 64 5.26 1.64 5.52
CA PHE A 64 6.36 0.68 5.76
C PHE A 64 6.79 0.63 7.22
N TYR A 65 6.65 1.72 7.98
CA TYR A 65 7.14 1.82 9.36
C TYR A 65 6.09 2.35 10.33
N ALA A 66 5.20 3.26 9.90
CA ALA A 66 4.14 3.79 10.76
C ALA A 66 3.13 2.71 11.17
N TYR A 67 2.70 2.72 12.44
CA TYR A 67 1.72 1.79 12.99
C TYR A 67 0.34 2.43 13.11
N SER A 68 -0.69 1.58 13.22
CA SER A 68 -2.08 1.97 13.42
C SER A 68 -2.66 2.87 12.33
N VAL A 69 -2.09 2.79 11.12
CA VAL A 69 -2.59 3.42 9.89
C VAL A 69 -2.49 2.45 8.72
N SER A 70 -3.42 2.56 7.78
CA SER A 70 -3.47 1.75 6.55
C SER A 70 -3.76 2.59 5.33
N TRP A 71 -3.58 2.01 4.16
CA TRP A 71 -3.95 2.61 2.88
C TRP A 71 -5.39 3.12 2.90
N GLU A 72 -5.62 4.29 2.31
CA GLU A 72 -6.90 5.01 2.25
C GLU A 72 -7.49 5.50 3.58
N ASP A 73 -6.80 5.32 4.71
CA ASP A 73 -7.21 5.99 5.95
C ASP A 73 -7.24 7.51 5.76
N VAL A 74 -8.24 8.15 6.35
CA VAL A 74 -8.28 9.61 6.44
C VAL A 74 -7.65 10.04 7.75
N ILE A 75 -6.68 10.92 7.65
CA ILE A 75 -5.87 11.37 8.78
C ILE A 75 -5.92 12.90 8.92
N HIS A 76 -5.64 13.38 10.13
CA HIS A 76 -5.39 14.78 10.42
C HIS A 76 -3.89 15.02 10.54
N ALA A 77 -3.36 15.95 9.73
CA ALA A 77 -1.94 16.25 9.64
C ALA A 77 -1.73 17.74 9.33
N PRO A 78 -1.76 18.65 10.34
CA PRO A 78 -1.48 20.05 10.12
C PRO A 78 -0.03 20.26 9.68
N PHE A 79 0.20 21.35 8.92
CA PHE A 79 1.54 21.70 8.46
C PHE A 79 2.45 22.07 9.64
N ASP A 80 3.55 21.35 9.78
CA ASP A 80 4.60 21.61 10.75
C ASP A 80 5.73 22.41 10.08
N LYS A 81 6.02 23.61 10.58
CA LYS A 81 7.03 24.50 9.99
C LYS A 81 8.46 24.01 10.20
N ASP A 82 8.68 23.28 11.28
CA ASP A 82 10.01 22.77 11.63
C ASP A 82 10.36 21.55 10.77
N GLU A 83 9.36 20.74 10.42
CA GLU A 83 9.52 19.59 9.53
C GLU A 83 9.39 19.95 8.03
N GLY A 84 8.70 21.05 7.72
CA GLY A 84 8.41 21.46 6.34
C GLY A 84 7.34 20.60 5.64
N PHE A 85 6.59 19.79 6.37
CA PHE A 85 5.56 18.89 5.88
C PHE A 85 4.30 18.90 6.77
N PRO A 86 3.12 18.56 6.20
CA PRO A 86 2.00 18.09 7.01
C PRO A 86 2.46 16.92 7.86
N THR A 87 2.26 17.00 9.19
CA THR A 87 2.74 15.98 10.13
C THR A 87 1.59 15.28 10.81
N PHE A 88 1.58 13.94 10.72
CA PHE A 88 0.53 13.09 11.26
C PHE A 88 0.31 13.34 12.76
N GLN A 89 -0.96 13.50 13.15
CA GLN A 89 -1.37 13.60 14.54
C GLN A 89 -2.33 12.49 14.96
N ARG A 90 -3.33 12.16 14.12
CA ARG A 90 -4.33 11.15 14.43
C ARG A 90 -5.07 10.66 13.18
N VAL A 91 -5.65 9.50 13.28
CA VAL A 91 -6.64 9.00 12.31
C VAL A 91 -7.99 9.69 12.57
N ILE A 92 -8.65 10.13 11.50
CA ILE A 92 -10.03 10.64 11.51
C ILE A 92 -11.00 9.51 11.23
N SER A 93 -10.73 8.75 10.16
CA SER A 93 -11.57 7.61 9.81
C SER A 93 -10.73 6.49 9.19
N LYS A 94 -11.01 5.26 9.61
CA LYS A 94 -10.42 4.06 9.03
C LYS A 94 -11.08 3.72 7.71
N SER A 95 -10.26 3.33 6.73
CA SER A 95 -10.70 2.82 5.42
C SER A 95 -11.33 1.43 5.50
N GLY A 96 -10.96 0.68 6.55
CA GLY A 96 -11.21 -0.75 6.68
C GLY A 96 -10.11 -1.62 6.08
N ASN A 97 -9.15 -1.05 5.35
CA ASN A 97 -7.91 -1.74 5.00
C ASN A 97 -7.11 -2.05 6.27
N ARG A 98 -6.30 -3.10 6.22
CA ARG A 98 -5.38 -3.50 7.29
C ARG A 98 -4.01 -3.71 6.72
N THR A 99 -2.99 -3.56 7.55
CA THR A 99 -1.60 -3.62 7.12
C THR A 99 -0.83 -4.63 7.95
N ILE A 100 -0.14 -5.54 7.27
CA ILE A 100 0.93 -6.36 7.84
C ILE A 100 2.22 -6.11 7.08
N ARG A 101 3.35 -6.51 7.66
CA ARG A 101 4.67 -6.37 7.02
C ARG A 101 5.39 -7.69 7.03
N ILE A 102 6.13 -7.95 5.96
CA ILE A 102 6.88 -9.22 5.80
C ILE A 102 8.33 -8.91 5.51
N SER A 103 9.21 -9.59 6.25
CA SER A 103 10.64 -9.67 5.94
C SER A 103 10.94 -10.97 5.22
N PHE A 104 11.49 -10.88 4.02
CA PHE A 104 11.80 -12.03 3.17
C PHE A 104 13.26 -12.46 3.27
N THR A 105 13.47 -13.72 3.57
CA THR A 105 14.78 -14.39 3.51
C THR A 105 14.56 -15.77 2.88
N PRO A 106 15.05 -15.99 1.64
CA PRO A 106 15.80 -15.05 0.79
C PRO A 106 14.97 -13.88 0.26
N PRO A 107 15.62 -12.82 -0.30
CA PRO A 107 14.91 -11.73 -0.97
C PRO A 107 13.99 -12.23 -2.09
N VAL A 108 12.90 -11.50 -2.35
CA VAL A 108 11.96 -11.83 -3.44
C VAL A 108 12.67 -11.74 -4.79
N ASN A 109 12.66 -12.85 -5.52
CA ASN A 109 13.12 -12.97 -6.91
C ASN A 109 12.13 -13.86 -7.65
N SER A 110 11.92 -13.58 -8.94
CA SER A 110 10.98 -14.34 -9.78
C SER A 110 11.21 -15.85 -9.67
N GLY A 111 10.16 -16.59 -9.26
CA GLY A 111 10.13 -18.03 -9.16
C GLY A 111 10.84 -18.62 -7.93
N ASN A 112 11.24 -17.82 -6.95
CA ASN A 112 11.73 -18.36 -5.68
C ASN A 112 10.59 -18.52 -4.65
N GLU A 113 10.90 -19.12 -3.50
CA GLU A 113 9.92 -19.37 -2.42
C GLU A 113 9.27 -18.08 -1.90
N SER A 114 10.02 -16.98 -1.80
CA SER A 114 9.52 -15.68 -1.38
C SER A 114 8.54 -15.07 -2.40
N ASP A 115 8.80 -15.25 -3.70
CA ASP A 115 7.88 -14.87 -4.77
C ASP A 115 6.59 -15.68 -4.71
N TYR A 116 6.67 -17.01 -4.51
CA TYR A 116 5.48 -17.85 -4.37
C TYR A 116 4.64 -17.48 -3.14
N LEU A 117 5.28 -17.17 -2.01
CA LEU A 117 4.58 -16.68 -0.83
C LEU A 117 3.82 -15.39 -1.15
N LEU A 118 4.47 -14.44 -1.81
CA LEU A 118 3.87 -13.15 -2.18
C LEU A 118 2.70 -13.33 -3.16
N GLN A 119 2.86 -14.21 -4.16
CA GLN A 119 1.78 -14.56 -5.10
C GLN A 119 0.58 -15.20 -4.40
N GLY A 120 0.81 -16.02 -3.38
CA GLY A 120 -0.26 -16.60 -2.56
C GLY A 120 -1.06 -15.54 -1.80
N LEU A 121 -0.42 -14.51 -1.28
CA LEU A 121 -1.12 -13.37 -0.66
C LEU A 121 -1.96 -12.60 -1.69
N VAL A 122 -1.44 -12.40 -2.90
CA VAL A 122 -2.21 -11.78 -4.00
C VAL A 122 -3.41 -12.65 -4.37
N ALA A 123 -3.25 -13.97 -4.40
CA ALA A 123 -4.36 -14.89 -4.67
C ALA A 123 -5.45 -14.86 -3.58
N LEU A 124 -5.10 -14.54 -2.33
CA LEU A 124 -6.06 -14.28 -1.25
C LEU A 124 -6.80 -12.94 -1.40
N GLY A 125 -6.38 -12.07 -2.32
CA GLY A 125 -6.98 -10.76 -2.56
C GLY A 125 -6.21 -9.59 -1.93
N CYS A 126 -5.01 -9.82 -1.39
CA CYS A 126 -4.14 -8.78 -0.88
C CYS A 126 -3.41 -8.04 -2.01
N SER A 127 -2.96 -6.82 -1.74
CA SER A 127 -1.98 -6.11 -2.54
C SER A 127 -0.73 -5.80 -1.72
N TYR A 128 0.34 -5.37 -2.37
CA TYR A 128 1.60 -5.09 -1.66
C TYR A 128 2.39 -3.96 -2.29
N GLU A 129 3.22 -3.33 -1.48
CA GLU A 129 4.25 -2.38 -1.87
C GLU A 129 5.59 -2.79 -1.26
N GLY A 130 6.69 -2.64 -2.00
CA GLY A 130 8.02 -2.99 -1.53
C GLY A 130 8.85 -1.76 -1.18
N ALA A 131 9.38 -1.69 0.04
CA ALA A 131 10.48 -0.77 0.34
C ALA A 131 11.75 -1.19 -0.41
N ASN A 132 11.92 -2.50 -0.54
CA ASN A 132 12.95 -3.19 -1.34
C ASN A 132 12.48 -4.64 -1.55
N ASN A 133 13.32 -5.51 -2.11
CA ASN A 133 12.97 -6.90 -2.37
C ASN A 133 13.00 -7.82 -1.12
N GLN A 134 13.29 -7.29 0.06
CA GLN A 134 13.30 -8.01 1.33
C GLN A 134 12.20 -7.57 2.28
N TYR A 135 11.65 -6.37 2.11
CA TYR A 135 10.69 -5.81 3.05
C TYR A 135 9.47 -5.25 2.31
N MET A 136 8.33 -5.87 2.56
CA MET A 136 7.06 -5.56 1.90
C MET A 136 6.00 -5.15 2.91
N SER A 137 5.24 -4.11 2.58
CA SER A 137 3.98 -3.77 3.24
C SER A 137 2.84 -4.42 2.45
N ILE A 138 2.02 -5.21 3.14
CA ILE A 138 0.89 -5.94 2.56
C ILE A 138 -0.39 -5.24 2.99
N ASN A 139 -1.16 -4.79 2.01
CA ASN A 139 -2.49 -4.28 2.22
C ASN A 139 -3.51 -5.43 2.18
N ILE A 140 -4.35 -5.54 3.21
CA ILE A 140 -5.43 -6.52 3.33
C ILE A 140 -6.74 -5.74 3.23
N PRO A 141 -7.44 -5.78 2.07
CA PRO A 141 -8.70 -5.07 1.87
C PRO A 141 -9.81 -5.52 2.85
N PRO A 142 -10.87 -4.71 3.05
CA PRO A 142 -11.93 -5.01 4.01
C PRO A 142 -12.66 -6.34 3.76
N HIS A 143 -12.72 -6.80 2.51
CA HIS A 143 -13.38 -8.05 2.11
C HIS A 143 -12.52 -9.31 2.29
N VAL A 144 -11.23 -9.15 2.62
CA VAL A 144 -10.30 -10.27 2.87
C VAL A 144 -10.23 -10.52 4.37
N GLU A 145 -10.44 -11.75 4.81
CA GLU A 145 -10.39 -12.09 6.23
C GLU A 145 -8.94 -12.08 6.74
N LEU A 146 -8.67 -11.24 7.76
CA LEU A 146 -7.33 -11.15 8.37
C LEU A 146 -6.83 -12.50 8.87
N GLU A 147 -7.72 -13.30 9.45
CA GLU A 147 -7.37 -14.62 9.99
C GLU A 147 -6.92 -15.59 8.88
N ALA A 148 -7.52 -15.54 7.69
CA ALA A 148 -7.08 -16.35 6.55
C ALA A 148 -5.65 -15.99 6.12
N VAL A 149 -5.31 -14.70 6.12
CA VAL A 149 -3.96 -14.21 5.82
C VAL A 149 -2.97 -14.66 6.90
N ARG A 150 -3.34 -14.57 8.19
CA ARG A 150 -2.51 -15.04 9.31
C ARG A 150 -2.21 -16.52 9.24
N ILE A 151 -3.23 -17.35 8.99
CA ILE A 151 -3.08 -18.81 8.84
C ILE A 151 -2.12 -19.10 7.70
N TYR A 152 -2.32 -18.48 6.53
CA TYR A 152 -1.44 -18.65 5.38
C TYR A 152 0.02 -18.32 5.71
N LEU A 153 0.29 -17.19 6.38
CA LEU A 153 1.65 -16.79 6.75
C LEU A 153 2.31 -17.75 7.75
N ILE A 154 1.53 -18.28 8.69
CA ILE A 154 2.00 -19.28 9.66
C ILE A 154 2.36 -20.58 8.94
N GLU A 155 1.51 -21.06 8.03
CA GLU A 155 1.75 -22.28 7.23
C GLU A 155 2.98 -22.15 6.33
N GLN A 156 3.25 -20.94 5.82
CA GLN A 156 4.45 -20.65 5.02
C GLN A 156 5.70 -20.36 5.88
N ASN A 157 5.60 -20.41 7.22
CA ASN A 157 6.68 -20.08 8.16
C ASN A 157 7.29 -18.69 7.87
N ALA A 158 6.45 -17.71 7.51
CA ALA A 158 6.86 -16.36 7.16
C ALA A 158 7.32 -15.56 8.38
N THR A 159 8.27 -14.64 8.19
CA THR A 159 8.62 -13.63 9.20
C THR A 159 7.81 -12.36 8.91
N TRP A 160 6.87 -12.05 9.80
CA TRP A 160 5.92 -10.96 9.59
C TRP A 160 5.48 -10.30 10.91
N GLU A 161 4.89 -9.11 10.80
CA GLU A 161 4.32 -8.37 11.93
C GLU A 161 2.98 -7.73 11.59
N HIS A 162 2.16 -7.48 12.62
CA HIS A 162 0.98 -6.63 12.54
C HIS A 162 1.37 -5.15 12.59
N ALA A 163 0.89 -4.36 11.64
CA ALA A 163 1.10 -2.92 11.59
C ALA A 163 -0.20 -2.14 11.85
N ASP A 164 -1.33 -2.57 11.27
CA ASP A 164 -2.65 -2.00 11.52
C ASP A 164 -3.76 -3.07 11.30
N PRO A 165 -4.52 -3.45 12.33
CA PRO A 165 -4.26 -3.14 13.73
C PRO A 165 -2.91 -3.68 14.18
N SER A 166 -2.24 -2.98 15.09
CA SER A 166 -0.99 -3.44 15.69
C SER A 166 -1.20 -4.66 16.59
N TYR A 167 -0.13 -5.41 16.89
CA TYR A 167 -0.22 -6.56 17.81
C TYR A 167 -0.84 -6.16 19.16
N ALA A 168 -0.45 -5.00 19.70
CA ALA A 168 -0.95 -4.52 20.98
C ALA A 168 -2.44 -4.12 20.95
N GLU A 169 -2.99 -3.77 19.79
CA GLU A 169 -4.42 -3.52 19.62
C GLU A 169 -5.22 -4.81 19.49
N LEU A 170 -4.66 -5.84 18.85
CA LEU A 170 -5.29 -7.16 18.71
C LEU A 170 -5.26 -7.97 20.00
N PHE A 171 -4.18 -7.86 20.78
CA PHE A 171 -3.92 -8.66 21.99
C PHE A 171 -3.58 -7.75 23.18
N PRO A 172 -4.53 -6.98 23.70
CA PRO A 172 -4.29 -6.02 24.78
C PRO A 172 -3.91 -6.67 26.13
N GLU A 173 -4.17 -7.96 26.28
CA GLU A 173 -3.89 -8.74 27.50
C GLU A 173 -2.44 -9.23 27.59
N ASP A 174 -1.69 -9.16 26.49
CA ASP A 174 -0.29 -9.65 26.41
C ASP A 174 0.76 -8.57 26.78
N LYS A 175 0.37 -7.53 27.53
CA LYS A 175 1.23 -6.39 27.92
C LYS A 175 1.90 -6.62 29.26
#